data_385f43ec95d2b06df2c8b01b830660b2
#
_entry.id   385f43ec95d2b06df2c8b01b830660b2
#
_cell.length_a   1.000
_cell.length_b   1.000
_cell.length_c   1.000
_cell.angle_alpha   90.00
_cell.angle_beta   90.00
_cell.angle_gamma   90.00
#
_symmetry.space_group_name_H-M   'P 1'
#
loop_
_entity.id
_entity.type
_entity.pdbx_description
1 polymer ?
#
loop_
_entity_poly.entity_id
_entity_poly.type
_entity_poly.pdbx_seq_one_letter_code
_entity_poly.pdbx_strand_id
1 'polypeptide(L)'
;MAIIGISAYYHIIKSIFMWKEENNKLYKKFTFKNFSEAFAFMTRVALAAEKMDHHPLWTNVYNEVEIWLNTHSAGDIVTEKDKQLAKKIDALLS
;
A
#
# COMPACT_ATOMS: atom_id res chain seq x y z
N MET A 1 25.43 15.78 12.08
CA MET A 1 24.13 15.10 11.91
C MET A 1 23.92 14.09 13.01
N ALA A 2 22.76 14.07 13.60
CA ALA A 2 22.50 13.19 14.74
C ALA A 2 22.07 11.81 14.26
N ILE A 3 22.86 10.77 14.58
CA ILE A 3 22.56 9.40 14.24
C ILE A 3 21.29 8.93 14.97
N ILE A 4 21.09 9.40 16.20
CA ILE A 4 19.88 9.10 16.97
C ILE A 4 18.63 9.58 16.21
N GLY A 5 18.71 10.77 15.61
CA GLY A 5 17.63 11.31 14.82
C GLY A 5 17.32 10.44 13.61
N ILE A 6 18.34 9.88 12.98
CA ILE A 6 18.17 8.98 11.84
C ILE A 6 17.45 7.70 12.25
N SER A 7 17.83 7.11 13.37
CA SER A 7 17.20 5.89 13.86
C SER A 7 15.73 6.11 14.23
N ALA A 8 15.44 7.21 14.97
CA ALA A 8 14.08 7.55 15.32
C ALA A 8 13.23 7.83 14.08
N TYR A 9 13.80 8.57 13.13
CA TYR A 9 13.15 8.89 11.89
C TYR A 9 12.80 7.63 11.09
N TYR A 10 13.73 6.69 11.03
CA TYR A 10 13.51 5.42 10.34
C TYR A 10 12.35 4.65 10.96
N HIS A 11 12.27 4.57 12.29
CA HIS A 11 11.17 3.89 12.95
C HIS A 11 9.82 4.56 12.68
N ILE A 12 9.78 5.88 12.69
CA ILE A 12 8.56 6.63 12.42
C ILE A 12 8.11 6.37 10.98
N ILE A 13 9.03 6.46 10.01
CA ILE A 13 8.73 6.23 8.60
C ILE A 13 8.25 4.81 8.40
N LYS A 14 8.92 3.82 8.99
CA LYS A 14 8.52 2.43 8.87
C LYS A 14 7.12 2.21 9.39
N SER A 15 6.78 2.80 10.55
CA SER A 15 5.45 2.70 11.13
C SER A 15 4.38 3.33 10.23
N ILE A 16 4.67 4.50 9.64
CA ILE A 16 3.74 5.20 8.76
C ILE A 16 3.53 4.44 7.45
N PHE A 17 4.60 3.83 6.91
CA PHE A 17 4.56 3.18 5.60
C PHE A 17 4.35 1.67 5.67
N MET A 18 4.16 1.12 6.87
CA MET A 18 3.90 -0.32 7.00
C MET A 18 2.44 -0.65 6.73
N TRP A 19 2.24 -1.77 6.05
CA TRP A 19 0.91 -2.35 5.93
C TRP A 19 0.47 -2.93 7.25
N LYS A 20 -0.78 -2.71 7.63
CA LYS A 20 -1.38 -3.31 8.81
C LYS A 20 -2.16 -4.54 8.39
N GLU A 21 -2.06 -5.61 9.17
CA GLU A 21 -2.91 -6.77 8.97
C GLU A 21 -4.02 -6.73 9.99
N GLU A 22 -5.25 -6.51 9.54
CA GLU A 22 -6.44 -6.46 10.41
C GLU A 22 -7.66 -6.91 9.61
N ASN A 23 -8.59 -7.58 10.29
CA ASN A 23 -9.83 -8.08 9.67
C ASN A 23 -9.54 -8.93 8.44
N ASN A 24 -8.49 -9.75 8.50
CA ASN A 24 -8.07 -10.65 7.41
C ASN A 24 -7.69 -9.92 6.13
N LYS A 25 -7.19 -8.69 6.25
CA LYS A 25 -6.73 -7.87 5.11
C LYS A 25 -5.45 -7.15 5.46
N LEU A 26 -4.62 -6.89 4.46
CA LEU A 26 -3.55 -5.91 4.56
C LEU A 26 -4.12 -4.56 4.22
N TYR A 27 -3.88 -3.58 5.05
CA TYR A 27 -4.39 -2.22 4.87
C TYR A 27 -3.27 -1.20 4.89
N LYS A 28 -3.35 -0.20 4.00
CA LYS A 28 -2.46 0.95 4.03
C LYS A 28 -3.14 2.17 3.41
N LYS A 29 -2.90 3.32 4.01
CA LYS A 29 -3.36 4.62 3.51
C LYS A 29 -2.18 5.37 2.94
N PHE A 30 -2.39 5.98 1.76
CA PHE A 30 -1.39 6.77 1.05
C PHE A 30 -1.94 8.18 0.89
N THR A 31 -1.10 9.18 1.15
CA THR A 31 -1.48 10.59 1.00
C THR A 31 -0.52 11.26 0.05
N PHE A 32 -1.07 11.98 -0.91
CA PHE A 32 -0.32 12.64 -1.97
C PHE A 32 -0.51 14.15 -1.91
N LYS A 33 0.18 14.87 -2.78
CA LYS A 33 0.09 16.32 -2.84
C LYS A 33 -1.28 16.78 -3.33
N ASN A 34 -1.85 16.05 -4.32
CA ASN A 34 -3.11 16.43 -4.94
C ASN A 34 -3.75 15.21 -5.60
N PHE A 35 -4.92 15.41 -6.21
CA PHE A 35 -5.64 14.33 -6.86
C PHE A 35 -4.88 13.73 -8.04
N SER A 36 -4.21 14.57 -8.81
CA SER A 36 -3.47 14.09 -9.98
C SER A 36 -2.38 13.10 -9.60
N GLU A 37 -1.64 13.39 -8.53
CA GLU A 37 -0.63 12.45 -8.02
C GLU A 37 -1.26 11.18 -7.47
N ALA A 38 -2.36 11.32 -6.75
CA ALA A 38 -3.06 10.16 -6.21
C ALA A 38 -3.56 9.26 -7.35
N PHE A 39 -4.16 9.83 -8.36
CA PHE A 39 -4.69 9.05 -9.48
C PHE A 39 -3.59 8.43 -10.33
N ALA A 40 -2.47 9.12 -10.51
CA ALA A 40 -1.31 8.55 -11.19
C ALA A 40 -0.79 7.33 -10.44
N PHE A 41 -0.72 7.41 -9.12
CA PHE A 41 -0.35 6.26 -8.28
C PHE A 41 -1.34 5.11 -8.45
N MET A 42 -2.64 5.40 -8.39
CA MET A 42 -3.67 4.38 -8.59
C MET A 42 -3.55 3.70 -9.94
N THR A 43 -3.25 4.45 -10.98
CA THR A 43 -3.06 3.89 -12.31
C THR A 43 -1.91 2.89 -12.32
N ARG A 44 -0.79 3.23 -11.67
CA ARG A 44 0.35 2.32 -11.58
C ARG A 44 0.02 1.09 -10.75
N VAL A 45 -0.71 1.27 -9.66
CA VAL A 45 -1.17 0.13 -8.84
C VAL A 45 -2.08 -0.78 -9.67
N ALA A 46 -2.99 -0.19 -10.44
CA ALA A 46 -3.90 -0.96 -11.28
C ALA A 46 -3.14 -1.83 -12.26
N LEU A 47 -2.09 -1.30 -12.90
CA LEU A 47 -1.28 -2.06 -13.85
C LEU A 47 -0.53 -3.19 -13.15
N ALA A 48 0.03 -2.94 -11.97
CA ALA A 48 0.72 -3.96 -11.20
C ALA A 48 -0.23 -5.08 -10.76
N ALA A 49 -1.42 -4.69 -10.28
CA ALA A 49 -2.44 -5.64 -9.84
C ALA A 49 -2.93 -6.51 -11.00
N GLU A 50 -3.17 -5.90 -12.15
CA GLU A 50 -3.63 -6.63 -13.33
C GLU A 50 -2.58 -7.63 -13.80
N LYS A 51 -1.31 -7.25 -13.77
CA LYS A 51 -0.22 -8.13 -14.17
C LYS A 51 -0.14 -9.38 -13.29
N MET A 52 -0.50 -9.25 -12.03
CA MET A 52 -0.53 -10.37 -11.08
C MET A 52 -1.88 -11.11 -11.09
N ASP A 53 -2.87 -10.59 -11.78
CA ASP A 53 -4.25 -11.05 -11.69
C ASP A 53 -4.71 -11.11 -10.24
N HIS A 54 -4.40 -10.06 -9.47
CA HIS A 54 -4.74 -9.96 -8.06
C HIS A 54 -5.11 -8.50 -7.76
N HIS A 55 -6.39 -8.26 -7.47
CA HIS A 55 -6.94 -6.91 -7.49
C HIS A 55 -7.25 -6.39 -6.09
N PRO A 56 -6.97 -5.11 -5.81
CA PRO A 56 -7.22 -4.52 -4.50
C PRO A 56 -8.67 -4.09 -4.32
N LEU A 57 -9.11 -4.03 -3.07
CA LEU A 57 -10.22 -3.17 -2.67
C LEU A 57 -9.62 -1.82 -2.33
N TRP A 58 -10.11 -0.74 -2.91
CA TRP A 58 -9.56 0.57 -2.64
C TRP A 58 -10.58 1.69 -2.70
N THR A 59 -10.23 2.81 -2.07
CA THR A 59 -11.00 4.04 -2.14
C THR A 59 -10.06 5.19 -2.44
N ASN A 60 -10.61 6.22 -3.05
CA ASN A 60 -9.88 7.45 -3.30
C ASN A 60 -10.78 8.64 -2.97
N VAL A 61 -10.27 9.53 -2.12
CA VAL A 61 -10.90 10.82 -1.83
C VAL A 61 -9.83 11.87 -2.02
N TYR A 62 -9.92 12.63 -3.09
CA TYR A 62 -8.98 13.69 -3.46
C TYR A 62 -7.52 13.19 -3.48
N ASN A 63 -6.71 13.53 -2.48
CA ASN A 63 -5.30 13.16 -2.42
C ASN A 63 -5.03 11.91 -1.59
N GLU A 64 -6.08 11.24 -1.10
CA GLU A 64 -5.93 10.07 -0.24
C GLU A 64 -6.39 8.82 -0.96
N VAL A 65 -5.59 7.76 -0.84
CA VAL A 65 -5.90 6.45 -1.38
C VAL A 65 -5.77 5.43 -0.26
N GLU A 66 -6.82 4.66 -0.04
CA GLU A 66 -6.79 3.56 0.93
C GLU A 66 -6.87 2.25 0.18
N ILE A 67 -6.02 1.30 0.55
CA ILE A 67 -5.92 0.01 -0.14
C ILE A 67 -6.04 -1.11 0.88
N TRP A 68 -6.90 -2.08 0.56
CA TRP A 68 -7.05 -3.33 1.31
C TRP A 68 -6.76 -4.49 0.37
N LEU A 69 -5.96 -5.44 0.86
CA LEU A 69 -5.60 -6.62 0.07
C LEU A 69 -5.96 -7.89 0.83
N ASN A 70 -6.66 -8.78 0.18
CA ASN A 70 -6.81 -10.15 0.65
C ASN A 70 -7.05 -11.07 -0.56
N THR A 71 -7.01 -12.37 -0.34
CA THR A 71 -7.16 -13.35 -1.40
C THR A 71 -8.52 -14.03 -1.29
N HIS A 72 -9.43 -13.63 -2.16
CA HIS A 72 -10.79 -14.13 -2.15
C HIS A 72 -10.86 -15.65 -2.33
N SER A 73 -10.10 -16.18 -3.27
CA SER A 73 -10.09 -17.61 -3.58
C SER A 73 -9.55 -18.49 -2.44
N ALA A 74 -8.86 -17.89 -1.48
CA ALA A 74 -8.34 -18.60 -0.30
C ALA A 74 -9.25 -18.45 0.92
N GLY A 75 -10.45 -17.89 0.74
CA GLY A 75 -11.41 -17.67 1.84
C GLY A 75 -11.31 -16.29 2.45
N ASP A 76 -10.96 -15.28 1.65
CA ASP A 76 -10.87 -13.88 2.09
C ASP A 76 -9.87 -13.68 3.22
N ILE A 77 -8.69 -14.25 3.07
CA ILE A 77 -7.59 -14.10 4.02
C ILE A 77 -6.36 -13.54 3.32
N VAL A 78 -5.40 -13.08 4.12
CA VAL A 78 -4.11 -12.61 3.60
C VAL A 78 -3.27 -13.82 3.20
N THR A 79 -2.73 -13.78 1.99
CA THR A 79 -1.82 -14.82 1.50
C THR A 79 -0.54 -14.16 0.96
N GLU A 80 0.38 -14.97 0.45
CA GLU A 80 1.62 -14.49 -0.12
C GLU A 80 1.37 -13.57 -1.32
N LYS A 81 0.28 -13.77 -2.08
CA LYS A 81 -0.08 -12.88 -3.18
C LYS A 81 -0.28 -11.44 -2.71
N ASP A 82 -0.91 -11.27 -1.56
CA ASP A 82 -1.15 -9.95 -0.99
C ASP A 82 0.14 -9.29 -0.56
N LYS A 83 1.04 -10.06 0.04
CA LYS A 83 2.33 -9.56 0.47
C LYS A 83 3.19 -9.15 -0.73
N GLN A 84 3.15 -9.92 -1.80
CA GLN A 84 3.87 -9.60 -3.03
C GLN A 84 3.32 -8.33 -3.67
N LEU A 85 2.00 -8.19 -3.75
CA LEU A 85 1.40 -6.99 -4.31
C LEU A 85 1.70 -5.77 -3.44
N ALA A 86 1.64 -5.91 -2.12
CA ALA A 86 1.98 -4.82 -1.20
C ALA A 86 3.41 -4.32 -1.44
N LYS A 87 4.37 -5.22 -1.63
CA LYS A 87 5.74 -4.85 -1.96
C LYS A 87 5.83 -4.10 -3.29
N LYS A 88 5.11 -4.56 -4.31
CA LYS A 88 5.09 -3.89 -5.61
C LYS A 88 4.49 -2.50 -5.51
N ILE A 89 3.42 -2.35 -4.73
CA ILE A 89 2.79 -1.05 -4.53
C ILE A 89 3.77 -0.09 -3.85
N ASP A 90 4.44 -0.54 -2.78
CA ASP A 90 5.42 0.31 -2.09
C ASP A 90 6.57 0.71 -3.00
N ALA A 91 7.00 -0.17 -3.89
CA ALA A 91 8.08 0.14 -4.82
C ALA A 91 7.71 1.24 -5.82
N LEU A 92 6.42 1.47 -6.06
CA LEU A 92 5.97 2.52 -6.95
C LEU A 92 6.18 3.92 -6.36
N LEU A 93 6.44 4.01 -5.08
CA LEU A 93 6.65 5.29 -4.38
C LEU A 93 8.11 5.72 -4.34
N SER A 94 9.03 4.87 -4.70
CA SER A 94 10.46 5.16 -4.65
C SER A 94 11.02 5.69 -5.96
#